data_1533ce5e9741f252f5ea5e157fe3674f
#
_entry.id   1533ce5e9741f252f5ea5e157fe3674f
#
_cell.length_a   1.000
_cell.length_b   1.000
_cell.length_c   1.000
_cell.angle_alpha   90.00
_cell.angle_beta   90.00
_cell.angle_gamma   90.00
#
_symmetry.space_group_name_H-M   'P 1'
#
loop_
_entity.id
_entity.type
_entity.pdbx_description
1 polymer ?
#
loop_
_entity_poly.entity_id
_entity_poly.type
_entity_poly.pdbx_seq_one_letter_code
_entity_poly.pdbx_strand_id
1 'polypeptide(L)' 'MSETIARLLMILVGFVVAMLGVIYAMHSNDLYLGLLIASGGIASMFVGLPS' A
#
# COMPACT_ATOMS: atom_id res chain seq x y z
N MET A 1 -7.66 13.61 17.50
CA MET A 1 -7.98 12.19 17.64
C MET A 1 -8.26 11.51 16.32
N SER A 2 -9.18 12.06 15.55
CA SER A 2 -9.51 11.48 14.25
C SER A 2 -8.35 11.48 13.27
N GLU A 3 -7.46 12.47 13.37
CA GLU A 3 -6.31 12.55 12.46
C GLU A 3 -5.33 11.40 12.67
N THR A 4 -5.06 11.06 13.92
CA THR A 4 -4.15 9.95 14.23
C THR A 4 -4.72 8.64 13.73
N ILE A 5 -6.01 8.43 13.94
CA ILE A 5 -6.68 7.22 13.48
C ILE A 5 -6.67 7.15 11.96
N ALA A 6 -6.93 8.28 11.29
CA ALA A 6 -6.92 8.33 9.83
C ALA A 6 -5.53 8.00 9.27
N ARG A 7 -4.47 8.53 9.90
CA ARG A 7 -3.11 8.23 9.47
C ARG A 7 -2.78 6.75 9.65
N LEU A 8 -3.17 6.18 10.78
CA LEU A 8 -2.94 4.76 11.03
C LEU A 8 -3.67 3.90 10.02
N LEU A 9 -4.91 4.26 9.69
CA LEU A 9 -5.69 3.54 8.69
C LEU A 9 -5.03 3.62 7.31
N MET A 10 -4.52 4.79 6.95
CA MET A 10 -3.83 4.96 5.65
C MET A 10 -2.60 4.08 5.56
N ILE A 11 -1.81 4.03 6.63
CA ILE A 11 -0.61 3.19 6.66
C ILE A 11 -1.00 1.73 6.56
N LEU A 12 -2.02 1.32 7.30
CA LEU A 12 -2.48 -0.06 7.30
C LEU A 12 -3.00 -0.47 5.91
N VAL A 13 -3.82 0.38 5.30
CA VAL A 13 -4.34 0.13 3.97
C VAL A 13 -3.21 0.04 2.95
N GLY A 14 -2.24 0.95 3.03
CA GLY A 14 -1.10 0.92 2.14
C GLY A 14 -0.31 -0.37 2.26
N PHE A 15 -0.10 -0.83 3.50
CA PHE A 15 0.61 -2.08 3.75
C PHE A 15 -0.12 -3.27 3.15
N VAL A 16 -1.45 -3.35 3.37
CA VAL A 16 -2.26 -4.44 2.85
C VAL A 16 -2.25 -4.43 1.32
N VAL A 17 -2.40 -3.25 0.72
CA VAL A 17 -2.40 -3.12 -0.74
C VAL A 17 -1.05 -3.54 -1.31
N ALA A 18 0.05 -3.13 -0.67
CA ALA A 18 1.38 -3.51 -1.13
C ALA A 18 1.58 -5.01 -1.07
N MET A 19 1.15 -5.65 0.01
CA MET A 19 1.24 -7.10 0.14
C MET A 19 0.40 -7.82 -0.91
N LEU A 20 -0.81 -7.35 -1.13
CA LEU A 20 -1.69 -7.93 -2.15
C LEU A 20 -1.07 -7.80 -3.54
N GLY A 21 -0.45 -6.66 -3.80
CA GLY A 21 0.22 -6.45 -5.08
C GLY A 21 1.35 -7.44 -5.30
N VAL A 22 2.17 -7.68 -4.28
CA VAL A 22 3.27 -8.63 -4.38
C VAL A 22 2.74 -10.05 -4.61
N ILE A 23 1.71 -10.45 -3.85
CA ILE A 23 1.13 -11.78 -4.00
C ILE A 23 0.54 -11.94 -5.40
N TYR A 24 -0.17 -10.94 -5.88
CA TYR A 24 -0.77 -10.98 -7.20
C TYR A 24 0.31 -11.10 -8.29
N ALA A 25 1.40 -10.36 -8.14
CA ALA A 25 2.50 -10.41 -9.10
C ALA A 25 3.10 -11.81 -9.19
N MET A 26 3.25 -12.46 -8.04
CA MET A 26 3.81 -13.80 -8.01
C MET A 26 2.85 -14.83 -8.60
N HIS A 27 1.56 -14.65 -8.37
CA HIS A 27 0.55 -15.60 -8.86
C HIS A 27 0.30 -15.46 -10.34
N SER A 28 0.20 -14.23 -10.84
CA SER A 28 -0.14 -13.99 -12.25
C SER A 28 1.05 -13.88 -13.16
N ASN A 29 2.26 -13.88 -12.61
CA ASN A 29 3.47 -13.66 -13.40
C ASN A 29 3.44 -12.29 -14.09
N ASP A 30 2.69 -11.35 -13.54
CA ASP A 30 2.57 -10.01 -14.11
C ASP A 30 3.27 -9.02 -13.19
N LEU A 31 4.58 -8.91 -13.38
CA LEU A 31 5.41 -8.05 -12.55
C LEU A 31 5.03 -6.58 -12.68
N TYR A 32 4.57 -6.19 -13.86
CA TYR A 32 4.21 -4.79 -14.11
C TYR A 32 3.02 -4.37 -13.25
N LEU A 33 1.95 -5.17 -13.27
CA LEU A 33 0.77 -4.89 -12.48
C LEU A 33 1.06 -4.95 -10.99
N GLY A 34 1.81 -5.95 -10.56
CA GLY A 34 2.19 -6.09 -9.16
C GLY A 34 3.00 -4.90 -8.68
N LEU A 35 3.93 -4.42 -9.50
CA LEU A 35 4.73 -3.24 -9.18
C LEU A 35 3.87 -2.00 -9.06
N LEU A 36 2.89 -1.83 -9.95
CA LEU A 36 1.98 -0.71 -9.90
C LEU A 36 1.17 -0.70 -8.61
N ILE A 37 0.61 -1.84 -8.22
CA ILE A 37 -0.19 -1.95 -7.01
C ILE A 37 0.69 -1.73 -5.77
N ALA A 38 1.88 -2.31 -5.75
CA ALA A 38 2.81 -2.14 -4.64
C ALA A 38 3.24 -0.68 -4.51
N SER A 39 3.52 -0.02 -5.63
CA SER A 39 3.84 1.41 -5.64
C SER A 39 2.72 2.23 -5.03
N GLY A 40 1.48 1.95 -5.43
CA GLY A 40 0.33 2.64 -4.86
C GLY A 40 0.23 2.45 -3.37
N GLY A 41 0.45 1.23 -2.88
CA GLY A 41 0.45 0.95 -1.46
C GLY A 41 1.52 1.72 -0.71
N ILE A 42 2.73 1.74 -1.24
CA ILE A 42 3.83 2.46 -0.62
C ILE A 42 3.56 3.97 -0.62
N ALA A 43 3.03 4.50 -1.71
CA ALA A 43 2.67 5.91 -1.79
C ALA A 43 1.61 6.26 -0.74
N SER A 44 0.63 5.40 -0.54
CA SER A 44 -0.39 5.59 0.49
C SER A 44 0.23 5.63 1.89
N MET A 45 1.21 4.79 2.14
CA MET A 45 1.92 4.81 3.41
C MET A 45 2.62 6.15 3.65
N PHE A 46 3.28 6.69 2.63
CA PHE A 46 3.96 7.98 2.73
C PHE A 46 2.97 9.10 3.03
N VAL A 47 1.79 9.06 2.42
CA VAL A 47 0.76 10.05 2.69
C VAL A 47 0.31 10.00 4.13
N GLY A 48 0.27 8.81 4.72
CA GLY A 48 -0.12 8.65 6.12
C GLY A 48 0.94 9.03 7.13
N LEU A 49 2.20 9.18 6.70
CA LEU A 49 3.27 9.54 7.63
C LEU A 49 3.26 11.03 7.94
N PRO A 50 3.54 11.41 9.19
CA PRO A 50 3.69 12.83 9.54
C PRO A 50 4.99 13.36 8.94
N SER A 51 4.89 14.48 8.25
CA SER A 51 6.06 15.11 7.64
C SER A 51 6.61 16.23 8.48
#